data_dbcf3ddbeee7dbe7c4f685be3c7fb70d
#
_entry.id   dbcf3ddbeee7dbe7c4f685be3c7fb70d
#
_cell.length_a   1.000
_cell.length_b   1.000
_cell.length_c   1.000
_cell.angle_alpha   90.00
_cell.angle_beta   90.00
_cell.angle_gamma   90.00
#
_symmetry.space_group_name_H-M   'P 1'
#
loop_
_entity.id
_entity.type
_entity.pdbx_description
1 polymer ?
#
loop_
_entity_poly.entity_id
_entity_poly.type
_entity_poly.pdbx_seq_one_letter_code
_entity_poly.pdbx_strand_id
1 'polypeptide(L)'
;MCFRVQRIVGRLICLLFFVLVIDTGCKAQDVTYNFMPGTDFSKYHTYKWVAIEGASHPNQIMDQEIKQAVDSQLASKGLTKTDSDKADLYVGYQIAVDQQKQWNAWGTGRGFGGGMGSATSSTINIGTLVLDMYDPGTKQLVWTGHATKTVDPSSNQEKNMKNLNKAMAKLLKNYPPKQK
;
A
#
# COMPACT_ATOMS: atom_id res chain seq x y z
N MET A 1 -2.30 -5.02 61.47
CA MET A 1 -1.62 -4.25 60.40
C MET A 1 -1.22 -5.11 59.19
N CYS A 2 -1.79 -6.30 59.03
CA CYS A 2 -1.41 -7.28 57.98
C CYS A 2 -2.44 -7.48 56.86
N PHE A 3 -3.63 -6.91 56.95
CA PHE A 3 -4.73 -7.13 55.99
C PHE A 3 -4.79 -6.11 54.83
N ARG A 4 -4.00 -5.02 54.86
CA ARG A 4 -4.01 -3.99 53.79
C ARG A 4 -2.99 -4.21 52.66
N VAL A 5 -1.96 -5.01 52.90
CA VAL A 5 -0.88 -5.24 51.92
C VAL A 5 -1.32 -6.24 50.84
N GLN A 6 -2.15 -7.22 51.20
CA GLN A 6 -2.57 -8.30 50.27
C GLN A 6 -3.55 -7.85 49.18
N ARG A 7 -4.29 -6.73 49.40
CA ARG A 7 -5.21 -6.17 48.39
C ARG A 7 -4.53 -5.30 47.34
N ILE A 8 -3.34 -4.78 47.62
CA ILE A 8 -2.58 -3.93 46.71
C ILE A 8 -1.78 -4.80 45.74
N VAL A 9 -1.24 -5.93 46.21
CA VAL A 9 -0.48 -6.87 45.34
C VAL A 9 -1.40 -7.56 44.32
N GLY A 10 -2.64 -7.91 44.71
CA GLY A 10 -3.63 -8.50 43.80
C GLY A 10 -4.09 -7.55 42.69
N ARG A 11 -4.09 -6.24 42.91
CA ARG A 11 -4.47 -5.23 41.89
C ARG A 11 -3.33 -4.85 40.96
N LEU A 12 -2.08 -5.00 41.37
CA LEU A 12 -0.92 -4.77 40.52
C LEU A 12 -0.69 -5.94 39.53
N ILE A 13 -1.04 -7.17 39.92
CA ILE A 13 -0.89 -8.35 39.05
C ILE A 13 -1.96 -8.36 37.96
N CYS A 14 -3.17 -7.83 38.20
CA CYS A 14 -4.22 -7.71 37.16
C CYS A 14 -3.93 -6.63 36.11
N LEU A 15 -3.09 -5.63 36.40
CA LEU A 15 -2.74 -4.57 35.45
C LEU A 15 -1.58 -4.94 34.53
N LEU A 16 -0.82 -5.97 34.86
CA LEU A 16 0.32 -6.44 34.05
C LEU A 16 -0.08 -7.47 32.96
N PHE A 17 -1.34 -7.95 32.99
CA PHE A 17 -1.81 -8.98 32.06
C PHE A 17 -2.59 -8.42 30.85
N PHE A 18 -2.70 -7.10 30.71
CA PHE A 18 -3.52 -6.48 29.63
C PHE A 18 -2.71 -5.87 28.49
N VAL A 19 -1.44 -6.21 28.36
CA VAL A 19 -0.63 -5.80 27.19
C VAL A 19 -0.09 -7.03 26.46
N LEU A 20 -0.98 -8.00 26.18
CA LEU A 20 -0.73 -8.91 25.07
C LEU A 20 -1.37 -8.27 23.84
N VAL A 21 -0.69 -7.30 23.24
CA VAL A 21 -1.00 -6.80 21.92
C VAL A 21 -0.80 -7.98 20.97
N ILE A 22 -1.91 -8.54 20.52
CA ILE A 22 -1.93 -9.51 19.43
C ILE A 22 -1.46 -8.73 18.20
N ASP A 23 -0.18 -8.83 17.88
CA ASP A 23 0.33 -8.51 16.56
C ASP A 23 -0.31 -9.50 15.57
N THR A 24 -1.55 -9.18 15.17
CA THR A 24 -2.14 -9.77 13.99
C THR A 24 -1.27 -9.30 12.84
N GLY A 25 -0.42 -10.18 12.35
CA GLY A 25 0.46 -9.97 11.21
C GLY A 25 -0.31 -9.42 10.01
N CYS A 26 -0.47 -8.11 9.99
CA CYS A 26 -0.95 -7.39 8.83
C CYS A 26 0.14 -7.57 7.79
N LYS A 27 -0.09 -8.42 6.77
CA LYS A 27 0.80 -8.52 5.62
C LYS A 27 0.97 -7.08 5.10
N ALA A 28 2.15 -6.53 5.35
CA ALA A 28 2.43 -5.13 5.08
C ALA A 28 2.34 -4.92 3.57
N GLN A 29 1.51 -3.95 3.16
CA GLN A 29 1.60 -3.39 1.82
C GLN A 29 2.97 -2.76 1.69
N ASP A 30 3.73 -3.20 0.68
CA ASP A 30 4.99 -2.56 0.36
C ASP A 30 4.71 -1.34 -0.53
N VAL A 31 5.18 -0.17 -0.09
CA VAL A 31 5.07 1.08 -0.84
C VAL A 31 6.42 1.75 -0.93
N THR A 32 6.78 2.12 -2.14
CA THR A 32 7.98 2.89 -2.44
C THR A 32 7.61 4.10 -3.28
N TYR A 33 8.40 5.15 -3.20
CA TYR A 33 8.23 6.32 -4.08
C TYR A 33 9.58 6.93 -4.39
N ASN A 34 9.63 7.64 -5.51
CA ASN A 34 10.78 8.43 -5.92
C ASN A 34 10.29 9.77 -6.50
N PHE A 35 11.15 10.75 -6.55
CA PHE A 35 10.84 12.07 -7.10
C PHE A 35 12.06 12.73 -7.69
N MET A 36 11.85 13.65 -8.62
CA MET A 36 12.91 14.40 -9.26
C MET A 36 13.51 15.41 -8.29
N PRO A 37 14.82 15.32 -7.99
CA PRO A 37 15.48 16.29 -7.13
C PRO A 37 15.37 17.72 -7.69
N GLY A 38 15.17 18.70 -6.79
CA GLY A 38 15.05 20.11 -7.18
C GLY A 38 13.66 20.51 -7.69
N THR A 39 12.69 19.60 -7.73
CA THR A 39 11.31 19.94 -8.10
C THR A 39 10.66 20.76 -7.01
N ASP A 40 10.18 21.96 -7.34
CA ASP A 40 9.34 22.73 -6.45
C ASP A 40 7.89 22.21 -6.51
N PHE A 41 7.52 21.39 -5.53
CA PHE A 41 6.15 20.85 -5.42
C PHE A 41 5.12 21.86 -4.94
N SER A 42 5.53 22.99 -4.41
CA SER A 42 4.60 24.03 -3.90
C SER A 42 3.83 24.75 -5.01
N LYS A 43 4.33 24.69 -6.25
CA LYS A 43 3.70 25.29 -7.43
C LYS A 43 2.50 24.49 -7.96
N TYR A 44 2.35 23.22 -7.55
CA TYR A 44 1.30 22.35 -8.06
C TYR A 44 0.06 22.45 -7.19
N HIS A 45 -1.04 22.93 -7.77
CA HIS A 45 -2.34 23.11 -7.11
C HIS A 45 -3.45 22.33 -7.79
N THR A 46 -3.29 22.04 -9.09
CA THR A 46 -4.29 21.35 -9.90
C THR A 46 -3.69 20.12 -10.57
N TYR A 47 -4.54 19.12 -10.79
CA TYR A 47 -4.13 17.94 -11.54
C TYR A 47 -5.22 17.43 -12.49
N LYS A 48 -4.80 16.77 -13.56
CA LYS A 48 -5.65 16.11 -14.54
C LYS A 48 -5.24 14.64 -14.67
N TRP A 49 -6.23 13.77 -14.77
CA TRP A 49 -5.98 12.38 -15.13
C TRP A 49 -5.61 12.26 -16.61
N VAL A 50 -4.57 11.50 -16.89
CA VAL A 50 -4.15 11.16 -18.25
C VAL A 50 -3.99 9.65 -18.38
N ALA A 51 -4.27 9.12 -19.57
CA ALA A 51 -3.95 7.74 -19.88
C ALA A 51 -2.46 7.61 -20.21
N ILE A 52 -1.81 6.59 -19.66
CA ILE A 52 -0.45 6.22 -20.03
C ILE A 52 -0.55 5.27 -21.22
N GLU A 53 0.06 5.63 -22.34
CA GLU A 53 0.04 4.82 -23.54
C GLU A 53 0.69 3.45 -23.30
N GLY A 54 0.01 2.37 -23.72
CA GLY A 54 0.48 0.99 -23.51
C GLY A 54 0.31 0.47 -22.07
N ALA A 55 -0.21 1.29 -21.14
CA ALA A 55 -0.46 0.83 -19.78
C ALA A 55 -1.59 -0.19 -19.68
N SER A 56 -1.39 -1.18 -18.83
CA SER A 56 -2.47 -2.10 -18.48
C SER A 56 -3.39 -1.46 -17.45
N HIS A 57 -4.68 -1.47 -17.74
CA HIS A 57 -5.74 -0.95 -16.88
C HIS A 57 -6.66 -2.08 -16.39
N PRO A 58 -7.23 -1.97 -15.19
CA PRO A 58 -8.23 -2.93 -14.72
C PRO A 58 -9.58 -2.71 -15.42
N ASN A 59 -10.58 -3.52 -15.04
CA ASN A 59 -11.96 -3.26 -15.47
C ASN A 59 -12.44 -1.87 -14.98
N GLN A 60 -13.50 -1.36 -15.60
CA GLN A 60 -14.01 0.00 -15.36
C GLN A 60 -14.35 0.28 -13.87
N ILE A 61 -14.87 -0.71 -13.14
CA ILE A 61 -15.24 -0.53 -11.73
C ILE A 61 -13.97 -0.30 -10.90
N MET A 62 -12.97 -1.14 -11.07
CA MET A 62 -11.68 -1.02 -10.37
C MET A 62 -10.94 0.26 -10.77
N ASP A 63 -11.02 0.68 -12.03
CA ASP A 63 -10.44 1.95 -12.52
C ASP A 63 -11.04 3.14 -11.76
N GLN A 64 -12.37 3.17 -11.62
CA GLN A 64 -13.05 4.22 -10.86
C GLN A 64 -12.68 4.19 -9.37
N GLU A 65 -12.61 3.00 -8.77
CA GLU A 65 -12.21 2.83 -7.37
C GLU A 65 -10.78 3.34 -7.12
N ILE A 66 -9.84 3.03 -8.01
CA ILE A 66 -8.45 3.51 -7.92
C ILE A 66 -8.40 5.03 -8.02
N LYS A 67 -9.07 5.60 -9.04
CA LYS A 67 -9.11 7.05 -9.24
C LYS A 67 -9.73 7.75 -8.03
N GLN A 68 -10.85 7.24 -7.51
CA GLN A 68 -11.49 7.81 -6.33
C GLN A 68 -10.58 7.77 -5.09
N ALA A 69 -9.88 6.66 -4.86
CA ALA A 69 -8.97 6.53 -3.75
C ALA A 69 -7.79 7.52 -3.84
N VAL A 70 -7.22 7.69 -5.03
CA VAL A 70 -6.15 8.67 -5.29
C VAL A 70 -6.67 10.11 -5.18
N ASP A 71 -7.82 10.41 -5.80
CA ASP A 71 -8.45 11.74 -5.76
C ASP A 71 -8.67 12.20 -4.31
N SER A 72 -9.18 11.30 -3.45
CA SER A 72 -9.36 11.59 -2.02
C SER A 72 -8.05 11.95 -1.32
N GLN A 73 -6.96 11.26 -1.64
CA GLN A 73 -5.65 11.53 -1.05
C GLN A 73 -5.04 12.83 -1.58
N LEU A 74 -5.12 13.09 -2.89
CA LEU A 74 -4.59 14.32 -3.50
C LEU A 74 -5.36 15.55 -3.01
N ALA A 75 -6.69 15.45 -2.86
CA ALA A 75 -7.50 16.50 -2.27
C ALA A 75 -7.07 16.81 -0.83
N SER A 76 -6.76 15.79 -0.02
CA SER A 76 -6.26 15.97 1.35
C SER A 76 -4.88 16.64 1.40
N LYS A 77 -4.15 16.67 0.29
CA LYS A 77 -2.86 17.33 0.10
C LYS A 77 -2.99 18.74 -0.52
N GLY A 78 -4.22 19.19 -0.75
CA GLY A 78 -4.50 20.52 -1.30
C GLY A 78 -4.52 20.61 -2.83
N LEU A 79 -4.46 19.46 -3.54
CA LEU A 79 -4.58 19.47 -4.99
C LEU A 79 -6.05 19.38 -5.41
N THR A 80 -6.41 20.14 -6.44
CA THR A 80 -7.76 20.16 -7.02
C THR A 80 -7.76 19.46 -8.38
N LYS A 81 -8.70 18.54 -8.55
CA LYS A 81 -8.90 17.88 -9.85
C LYS A 81 -9.51 18.83 -10.86
N THR A 82 -9.03 18.79 -12.09
CA THR A 82 -9.56 19.55 -13.23
C THR A 82 -9.51 18.74 -14.51
N ASP A 83 -10.36 19.07 -15.46
CA ASP A 83 -10.33 18.49 -16.81
C ASP A 83 -9.57 19.42 -17.80
N SER A 84 -9.08 20.57 -17.33
CA SER A 84 -8.34 21.54 -18.13
C SER A 84 -6.98 20.99 -18.55
N ASP A 85 -6.60 21.26 -19.80
CA ASP A 85 -5.24 20.95 -20.30
C ASP A 85 -4.17 21.88 -19.68
N LYS A 86 -4.58 22.89 -18.90
CA LYS A 86 -3.71 23.78 -18.15
C LYS A 86 -3.50 23.32 -16.71
N ALA A 87 -3.81 22.07 -16.38
CA ALA A 87 -3.50 21.51 -15.07
C ALA A 87 -2.00 21.57 -14.79
N ASP A 88 -1.62 21.81 -13.53
CA ASP A 88 -0.23 21.88 -13.12
C ASP A 88 0.47 20.53 -13.13
N LEU A 89 -0.28 19.45 -12.89
CA LEU A 89 0.19 18.07 -12.94
C LEU A 89 -0.70 17.19 -13.81
N TYR A 90 -0.08 16.29 -14.54
CA TYR A 90 -0.75 15.17 -15.19
C TYR A 90 -0.50 13.90 -14.35
N VAL A 91 -1.57 13.25 -13.95
CA VAL A 91 -1.55 12.06 -13.11
C VAL A 91 -2.01 10.87 -13.93
N GLY A 92 -1.19 9.84 -13.98
CA GLY A 92 -1.51 8.57 -14.63
C GLY A 92 -1.20 7.40 -13.72
N TYR A 93 -1.80 6.25 -13.99
CA TYR A 93 -1.46 5.02 -13.28
C TYR A 93 -1.48 3.83 -14.23
N GLN A 94 -0.79 2.78 -13.83
CA GLN A 94 -0.81 1.47 -14.47
C GLN A 94 -0.82 0.37 -13.41
N ILE A 95 -1.30 -0.81 -13.80
CA ILE A 95 -1.25 -1.99 -12.95
C ILE A 95 -0.46 -3.10 -13.62
N ALA A 96 0.26 -3.87 -12.80
CA ALA A 96 0.87 -5.13 -13.19
C ALA A 96 0.42 -6.22 -12.22
N VAL A 97 0.15 -7.40 -12.73
CA VAL A 97 -0.17 -8.58 -11.92
C VAL A 97 0.82 -9.67 -12.25
N ASP A 98 1.68 -9.99 -11.30
CA ASP A 98 2.67 -11.04 -11.42
C ASP A 98 2.22 -12.28 -10.64
N GLN A 99 2.41 -13.45 -11.24
CA GLN A 99 2.22 -14.74 -10.58
C GLN A 99 3.56 -15.26 -10.08
N GLN A 100 3.69 -15.39 -8.77
CA GLN A 100 4.87 -15.98 -8.17
C GLN A 100 4.54 -17.37 -7.59
N LYS A 101 5.38 -18.35 -7.91
CA LYS A 101 5.33 -19.67 -7.27
C LYS A 101 6.14 -19.62 -5.99
N GLN A 102 5.49 -19.81 -4.85
CA GLN A 102 6.17 -20.02 -3.58
C GLN A 102 6.36 -21.53 -3.36
N TRP A 103 7.59 -21.92 -3.13
CA TRP A 103 7.95 -23.28 -2.74
C TRP A 103 8.11 -23.31 -1.22
N ASN A 104 7.17 -23.94 -0.53
CA ASN A 104 7.30 -24.23 0.89
C ASN A 104 7.89 -25.63 1.06
N ALA A 105 9.20 -25.70 1.22
CA ALA A 105 9.87 -26.93 1.61
C ALA A 105 9.88 -27.01 3.14
N TRP A 106 9.03 -27.81 3.74
CA TRP A 106 9.14 -28.18 5.14
C TRP A 106 10.14 -29.32 5.24
N GLY A 107 11.39 -29.01 5.51
CA GLY A 107 12.40 -29.95 5.95
C GLY A 107 12.35 -30.06 7.46
N THR A 108 11.63 -30.99 7.99
CA THR A 108 11.83 -31.41 9.38
C THR A 108 13.12 -32.20 9.44
N GLY A 109 14.10 -31.58 10.07
CA GLY A 109 15.43 -32.10 10.22
C GLY A 109 15.52 -33.40 10.96
N ARG A 110 16.72 -33.99 10.83
CA ARG A 110 17.38 -34.91 11.71
C ARG A 110 16.51 -35.98 12.36
N GLY A 111 16.29 -37.04 11.61
CA GLY A 111 15.85 -38.31 12.13
C GLY A 111 16.20 -39.37 11.09
N PHE A 112 16.99 -40.36 11.49
CA PHE A 112 17.33 -41.56 10.74
C PHE A 112 16.01 -42.31 10.42
N GLY A 113 15.52 -42.15 9.20
CA GLY A 113 14.31 -42.80 8.73
C GLY A 113 13.69 -41.98 7.60
N GLY A 114 13.75 -42.49 6.36
CA GLY A 114 13.29 -41.80 5.15
C GLY A 114 11.84 -41.36 5.22
N GLY A 115 11.65 -40.10 5.53
CA GLY A 115 10.37 -39.41 5.40
C GLY A 115 10.35 -38.64 4.10
N MET A 116 9.42 -38.95 3.20
CA MET A 116 9.14 -38.19 2.00
C MET A 116 8.67 -36.80 2.43
N GLY A 117 9.54 -35.80 2.28
CA GLY A 117 9.15 -34.39 2.42
C GLY A 117 8.19 -34.00 1.30
N SER A 118 6.96 -33.62 1.63
CA SER A 118 6.03 -33.10 0.66
C SER A 118 6.37 -31.61 0.40
N ALA A 119 6.82 -31.30 -0.80
CA ALA A 119 6.94 -29.93 -1.25
C ALA A 119 5.57 -29.47 -1.77
N THR A 120 4.96 -28.50 -1.09
CA THR A 120 3.73 -27.88 -1.57
C THR A 120 4.07 -26.57 -2.27
N SER A 121 3.71 -26.45 -3.54
CA SER A 121 3.81 -25.18 -4.26
C SER A 121 2.47 -24.44 -4.21
N SER A 122 2.48 -23.18 -3.80
CA SER A 122 1.32 -22.30 -3.91
C SER A 122 1.63 -21.18 -4.89
N THR A 123 0.65 -20.85 -5.75
CA THR A 123 0.75 -19.68 -6.61
C THR A 123 0.13 -18.49 -5.88
N ILE A 124 0.89 -17.43 -5.75
CA ILE A 124 0.39 -16.16 -5.22
C ILE A 124 0.36 -15.12 -6.33
N ASN A 125 -0.72 -14.36 -6.39
CA ASN A 125 -0.84 -13.23 -7.30
C ASN A 125 -0.38 -11.97 -6.58
N ILE A 126 0.57 -11.26 -7.17
CA ILE A 126 1.08 -9.98 -6.66
C ILE A 126 0.58 -8.90 -7.59
N GLY A 127 -0.22 -7.98 -7.06
CA GLY A 127 -0.66 -6.79 -7.77
C GLY A 127 0.25 -5.61 -7.43
N THR A 128 0.76 -4.93 -8.43
CA THR A 128 1.50 -3.67 -8.30
C THR A 128 0.76 -2.57 -9.00
N LEU A 129 0.47 -1.49 -8.28
CA LEU A 129 -0.02 -0.24 -8.83
C LEU A 129 1.13 0.75 -8.86
N VAL A 130 1.37 1.34 -10.04
CA VAL A 130 2.32 2.44 -10.24
C VAL A 130 1.51 3.70 -10.49
N LEU A 131 1.77 4.75 -9.71
CA LEU A 131 1.15 6.07 -9.84
C LEU A 131 2.24 7.07 -10.23
N ASP A 132 2.05 7.74 -11.35
CA ASP A 132 3.00 8.67 -11.93
C ASP A 132 2.42 10.09 -12.01
N MET A 133 3.25 11.08 -11.73
CA MET A 133 2.92 12.49 -11.83
C MET A 133 3.91 13.21 -12.73
N TYR A 134 3.41 13.87 -13.76
CA TYR A 134 4.19 14.58 -14.77
C TYR A 134 3.91 16.08 -14.68
N ASP A 135 4.95 16.86 -14.83
CA ASP A 135 4.84 18.31 -15.07
C ASP A 135 4.63 18.52 -16.59
N PRO A 136 3.45 18.99 -17.03
CA PRO A 136 3.17 19.17 -18.46
C PRO A 136 4.01 20.26 -19.10
N GLY A 137 4.48 21.26 -18.32
CA GLY A 137 5.32 22.34 -18.84
C GLY A 137 6.73 21.86 -19.19
N THR A 138 7.32 21.01 -18.37
CA THR A 138 8.65 20.43 -18.59
C THR A 138 8.60 19.07 -19.28
N LYS A 139 7.43 18.43 -19.37
CA LYS A 139 7.21 17.06 -19.85
C LYS A 139 8.02 16.02 -19.08
N GLN A 140 8.30 16.27 -17.82
CA GLN A 140 9.10 15.39 -16.99
C GLN A 140 8.26 14.68 -15.94
N LEU A 141 8.64 13.43 -15.65
CA LEU A 141 8.14 12.69 -14.50
C LEU A 141 8.75 13.32 -13.24
N VAL A 142 7.91 13.95 -12.43
CA VAL A 142 8.35 14.65 -11.21
C VAL A 142 8.19 13.81 -9.96
N TRP A 143 7.26 12.84 -9.99
CA TRP A 143 7.05 11.92 -8.88
C TRP A 143 6.50 10.59 -9.40
N THR A 144 6.93 9.48 -8.80
CA THR A 144 6.42 8.14 -9.06
C THR A 144 6.28 7.38 -7.75
N GLY A 145 5.24 6.58 -7.64
CA GLY A 145 5.00 5.74 -6.47
C GLY A 145 4.49 4.36 -6.83
N HIS A 146 4.96 3.36 -6.08
CA HIS A 146 4.63 1.95 -6.29
C HIS A 146 3.97 1.40 -5.03
N ALA A 147 2.82 0.75 -5.20
CA ALA A 147 2.14 0.03 -4.14
C ALA A 147 1.95 -1.43 -4.56
N THR A 148 2.62 -2.33 -3.83
CA THR A 148 2.60 -3.77 -4.12
C THR A 148 1.87 -4.52 -3.02
N LYS A 149 1.02 -5.47 -3.41
CA LYS A 149 0.28 -6.31 -2.49
C LYS A 149 -0.02 -7.68 -3.07
N THR A 150 -0.01 -8.70 -2.21
CA THR A 150 -0.61 -9.99 -2.54
C THR A 150 -2.12 -9.82 -2.74
N VAL A 151 -2.62 -10.22 -3.91
CA VAL A 151 -4.03 -10.18 -4.26
C VAL A 151 -4.70 -11.46 -3.78
N ASP A 152 -5.74 -11.34 -2.97
CA ASP A 152 -6.59 -12.44 -2.57
C ASP A 152 -7.88 -12.39 -3.41
N PRO A 153 -8.04 -13.27 -4.42
CA PRO A 153 -9.19 -13.25 -5.30
C PRO A 153 -10.50 -13.61 -4.59
N SER A 154 -10.45 -14.20 -3.39
CA SER A 154 -11.63 -14.56 -2.58
C SER A 154 -12.15 -13.41 -1.71
N SER A 155 -11.44 -12.27 -1.64
CA SER A 155 -11.85 -11.16 -0.81
C SER A 155 -13.06 -10.42 -1.40
N ASN A 156 -14.00 -10.01 -0.52
CA ASN A 156 -15.15 -9.23 -0.94
C ASN A 156 -14.76 -7.80 -1.35
N GLN A 157 -15.65 -7.12 -2.10
CA GLN A 157 -15.42 -5.78 -2.64
C GLN A 157 -15.12 -4.75 -1.55
N GLU A 158 -15.84 -4.78 -0.43
CA GLU A 158 -15.64 -3.83 0.68
C GLU A 158 -14.23 -3.95 1.27
N LYS A 159 -13.74 -5.18 1.47
CA LYS A 159 -12.38 -5.45 1.95
C LYS A 159 -11.34 -4.96 0.94
N ASN A 160 -11.61 -5.15 -0.36
CA ASN A 160 -10.72 -4.68 -1.42
C ASN A 160 -10.63 -3.16 -1.44
N MET A 161 -11.76 -2.45 -1.36
CA MET A 161 -11.82 -0.99 -1.27
C MET A 161 -11.09 -0.46 -0.03
N LYS A 162 -11.31 -1.05 1.13
CA LYS A 162 -10.60 -0.67 2.35
C LYS A 162 -9.09 -0.84 2.22
N ASN A 163 -8.67 -1.92 1.57
CA ASN A 163 -7.25 -2.18 1.33
C ASN A 163 -6.66 -1.19 0.33
N LEU A 164 -7.40 -0.87 -0.74
CA LEU A 164 -6.99 0.11 -1.74
C LEU A 164 -6.82 1.50 -1.12
N ASN A 165 -7.80 1.96 -0.36
CA ASN A 165 -7.74 3.25 0.34
C ASN A 165 -6.53 3.32 1.30
N LYS A 166 -6.25 2.23 2.03
CA LYS A 166 -5.05 2.16 2.88
C LYS A 166 -3.76 2.20 2.07
N ALA A 167 -3.73 1.54 0.90
CA ALA A 167 -2.58 1.56 0.01
C ALA A 167 -2.29 2.98 -0.47
N MET A 168 -3.31 3.68 -0.98
CA MET A 168 -3.17 5.04 -1.49
C MET A 168 -2.80 6.03 -0.38
N ALA A 169 -3.41 5.91 0.79
CA ALA A 169 -3.04 6.72 1.94
C ALA A 169 -1.57 6.51 2.35
N LYS A 170 -1.08 5.27 2.32
CA LYS A 170 0.31 4.96 2.63
C LYS A 170 1.26 5.45 1.53
N LEU A 171 0.90 5.26 0.26
CA LEU A 171 1.68 5.67 -0.90
C LEU A 171 1.89 7.19 -0.93
N LEU A 172 0.81 7.95 -0.74
CA LEU A 172 0.82 9.41 -0.79
C LEU A 172 1.08 10.06 0.59
N LYS A 173 1.41 9.27 1.62
CA LYS A 173 1.69 9.80 2.97
C LYS A 173 2.73 10.93 2.95
N ASN A 174 3.81 10.73 2.21
CA ASN A 174 4.95 11.65 2.12
C ASN A 174 4.90 12.54 0.87
N TYR A 175 3.74 12.70 0.25
CA TYR A 175 3.53 13.68 -0.82
C TYR A 175 2.98 15.00 -0.24
N PRO A 176 3.49 16.17 -0.62
CA PRO A 176 4.72 16.36 -1.38
C PRO A 176 5.96 15.94 -0.58
N PRO A 177 7.02 15.44 -1.25
CA PRO A 177 8.23 15.02 -0.56
C PRO A 177 8.94 16.22 0.07
N LYS A 178 9.52 16.01 1.26
CA LYS A 178 10.37 17.02 1.88
C LYS A 178 11.69 17.09 1.10
N GLN A 179 11.97 18.23 0.54
CA GLN A 179 13.29 18.51 -0.03
C GLN A 179 14.28 18.73 1.13
N LYS A 180 15.44 18.13 1.00
CA LYS A 180 16.56 18.35 1.92
C LYS A 180 17.38 19.56 1.45
#